data_0850ff9ed11a8b00ae0eb07f7624aa1d
#
_entry.id   0850ff9ed11a8b00ae0eb07f7624aa1d
#
_cell.length_a   1.000
_cell.length_b   1.000
_cell.length_c   1.000
_cell.angle_alpha   90.00
_cell.angle_beta   90.00
_cell.angle_gamma   90.00
#
_symmetry.space_group_name_H-M   'P 1'
#
loop_
_entity.id
_entity.type
_entity.pdbx_description
1 polymer ?
#
loop_
_entity_poly.entity_id
_entity_poly.type
_entity_poly.pdbx_seq_one_letter_code
_entity_poly.pdbx_strand_id
1 'polypeptide(L)'
;QGGPVSQSTIPEHLQSFIRAVRNSTRTAPNVVLIGESRDAETLRGMIESAETGVAAYSTVHTRSVPETLSRIINVFPVEERLQVTVTLLSSLRLVVNQRLVPMLGGKGRVALREFLAFTPEIREVLLDTPPERLIQTCETLLIKYGQRMQDAAQAA
;
A
#
# COMPACT_ATOMS: atom_id res chain seq x y z
N GLN A 1 5.50 -26.54 2.79
CA GLN A 1 5.63 -26.72 1.32
C GLN A 1 5.07 -25.47 0.68
N GLY A 2 5.91 -24.70 -0.07
CA GLY A 2 5.46 -23.53 -0.80
C GLY A 2 4.63 -23.92 -2.01
N GLY A 3 3.57 -23.13 -2.30
CA GLY A 3 2.80 -23.29 -3.53
C GLY A 3 3.60 -22.88 -4.77
N PRO A 4 3.10 -23.15 -5.99
CA PRO A 4 3.76 -22.75 -7.22
C PRO A 4 3.84 -21.21 -7.32
N VAL A 5 5.00 -20.69 -7.72
CA VAL A 5 5.23 -19.26 -7.96
C VAL A 5 5.37 -19.05 -9.47
N SER A 6 4.56 -18.14 -10.03
CA SER A 6 4.68 -17.68 -11.41
C SER A 6 5.12 -16.23 -11.41
N GLN A 7 6.11 -15.88 -12.23
CA GLN A 7 6.62 -14.54 -12.39
C GLN A 7 6.52 -14.10 -13.86
N SER A 8 6.06 -12.88 -14.07
CA SER A 8 5.93 -12.28 -15.40
C SER A 8 6.47 -10.85 -15.41
N THR A 9 7.14 -10.49 -16.50
CA THR A 9 7.67 -9.15 -16.72
C THR A 9 6.86 -8.45 -17.81
N ILE A 10 6.58 -7.17 -17.62
CA ILE A 10 5.89 -6.33 -18.60
C ILE A 10 6.95 -5.44 -19.26
N PRO A 11 6.95 -5.30 -20.61
CA PRO A 11 6.01 -5.90 -21.57
C PRO A 11 6.41 -7.28 -22.13
N GLU A 12 7.48 -7.90 -21.63
CA GLU A 12 8.06 -9.12 -22.20
C GLU A 12 7.10 -10.31 -22.21
N HIS A 13 6.40 -10.54 -21.12
CA HIS A 13 5.52 -11.70 -20.93
C HIS A 13 4.03 -11.33 -20.97
N LEU A 14 3.71 -10.08 -20.67
CA LEU A 14 2.35 -9.56 -20.58
C LEU A 14 2.27 -8.15 -21.15
N GLN A 15 1.18 -7.85 -21.84
CA GLN A 15 1.00 -6.55 -22.51
C GLN A 15 0.70 -5.41 -21.55
N SER A 16 0.08 -5.67 -20.40
CA SER A 16 -0.23 -4.67 -19.38
C SER A 16 -0.49 -5.32 -18.01
N PHE A 17 -0.39 -4.53 -16.93
CA PHE A 17 -0.70 -4.96 -15.57
C PHE A 17 -2.17 -5.39 -15.40
N ILE A 18 -3.13 -4.68 -16.01
CA ILE A 18 -4.55 -5.08 -15.96
C ILE A 18 -4.76 -6.47 -16.57
N ARG A 19 -4.12 -6.78 -17.69
CA ARG A 19 -4.19 -8.13 -18.26
C ARG A 19 -3.56 -9.17 -17.35
N ALA A 20 -2.44 -8.82 -16.71
CA ALA A 20 -1.80 -9.68 -15.72
C ALA A 20 -2.75 -9.99 -14.55
N VAL A 21 -3.36 -8.96 -13.98
CA VAL A 21 -4.32 -9.09 -12.86
C VAL A 21 -5.55 -9.89 -13.30
N ARG A 22 -6.17 -9.57 -14.44
CA ARG A 22 -7.33 -10.32 -14.96
C ARG A 22 -7.01 -11.78 -15.31
N ASN A 23 -5.79 -12.05 -15.77
CA ASN A 23 -5.36 -13.43 -15.99
C ASN A 23 -5.09 -14.15 -14.67
N SER A 24 -4.57 -13.46 -13.66
CA SER A 24 -4.31 -14.03 -12.35
C SER A 24 -5.61 -14.48 -11.65
N THR A 25 -6.72 -13.76 -11.80
CA THR A 25 -8.01 -14.19 -11.25
C THR A 25 -8.49 -15.54 -11.80
N ARG A 26 -8.11 -15.89 -13.02
CA ARG A 26 -8.43 -17.21 -13.62
C ARG A 26 -7.60 -18.35 -13.05
N THR A 27 -6.41 -18.06 -12.52
CA THR A 27 -5.52 -19.03 -11.85
C THR A 27 -5.77 -19.12 -10.35
N ALA A 28 -6.72 -18.31 -9.83
CA ALA A 28 -7.09 -18.21 -8.42
C ALA A 28 -5.87 -18.16 -7.48
N PRO A 29 -4.96 -17.17 -7.62
CA PRO A 29 -3.80 -17.07 -6.77
C PRO A 29 -4.21 -16.67 -5.35
N ASN A 30 -3.49 -17.16 -4.35
CA ASN A 30 -3.67 -16.70 -2.98
C ASN A 30 -3.02 -15.31 -2.74
N VAL A 31 -1.96 -15.03 -3.51
CA VAL A 31 -1.15 -13.82 -3.36
C VAL A 31 -0.75 -13.28 -4.73
N VAL A 32 -0.87 -11.98 -4.91
CA VAL A 32 -0.33 -11.23 -6.06
C VAL A 32 0.65 -10.19 -5.55
N LEU A 33 1.87 -10.20 -6.10
CA LEU A 33 2.88 -9.16 -5.85
C LEU A 33 3.07 -8.34 -7.11
N ILE A 34 2.78 -7.05 -7.03
CA ILE A 34 3.04 -6.06 -8.07
C ILE A 34 4.29 -5.29 -7.66
N GLY A 35 5.37 -5.40 -8.44
CA GLY A 35 6.66 -4.83 -8.09
C GLY A 35 6.59 -3.34 -7.76
N GLU A 36 5.82 -2.56 -8.53
CA GLU A 36 5.58 -1.14 -8.28
C GLU A 36 4.26 -0.68 -8.90
N SER A 37 3.50 0.15 -8.16
CA SER A 37 2.27 0.79 -8.64
C SER A 37 2.50 2.28 -8.83
N ARG A 38 2.60 2.73 -10.10
CA ARG A 38 2.89 4.13 -10.48
C ARG A 38 1.68 4.86 -11.05
N ASP A 39 0.71 4.15 -11.58
CA ASP A 39 -0.41 4.69 -12.34
C ASP A 39 -1.76 4.16 -11.82
N ALA A 40 -2.83 4.85 -12.22
CA ALA A 40 -4.19 4.53 -11.81
C ALA A 40 -4.63 3.13 -12.26
N GLU A 41 -4.17 2.69 -13.43
CA GLU A 41 -4.53 1.39 -14.00
C GLU A 41 -4.01 0.25 -13.13
N THR A 42 -2.73 0.30 -12.77
CA THR A 42 -2.07 -0.69 -11.90
C THR A 42 -2.68 -0.70 -10.49
N LEU A 43 -2.92 0.48 -9.90
CA LEU A 43 -3.54 0.62 -8.58
C LEU A 43 -4.98 0.08 -8.58
N ARG A 44 -5.76 0.35 -9.63
CA ARG A 44 -7.12 -0.18 -9.79
C ARG A 44 -7.11 -1.71 -9.80
N GLY A 45 -6.26 -2.31 -10.63
CA GLY A 45 -6.13 -3.76 -10.69
C GLY A 45 -5.72 -4.39 -9.36
N MET A 46 -4.85 -3.73 -8.58
CA MET A 46 -4.46 -4.17 -7.25
C MET A 46 -5.65 -4.12 -6.26
N ILE A 47 -6.41 -3.03 -6.27
CA ILE A 47 -7.59 -2.86 -5.42
C ILE A 47 -8.66 -3.91 -5.79
N GLU A 48 -8.96 -4.09 -7.08
CA GLU A 48 -9.88 -5.11 -7.58
C GLU A 48 -9.46 -6.52 -7.14
N SER A 49 -8.16 -6.85 -7.20
CA SER A 49 -7.65 -8.13 -6.70
C SER A 49 -7.90 -8.32 -5.21
N ALA A 50 -7.68 -7.29 -4.42
CA ALA A 50 -7.91 -7.34 -2.98
C ALA A 50 -9.40 -7.51 -2.63
N GLU A 51 -10.31 -6.90 -3.39
CA GLU A 51 -11.77 -7.08 -3.24
C GLU A 51 -12.22 -8.52 -3.51
N THR A 52 -11.54 -9.24 -4.41
CA THR A 52 -11.84 -10.65 -4.68
C THR A 52 -11.25 -11.62 -3.64
N GLY A 53 -10.62 -11.11 -2.59
CA GLY A 53 -10.04 -11.90 -1.50
C GLY A 53 -8.59 -12.33 -1.74
N VAL A 54 -7.96 -11.89 -2.82
CA VAL A 54 -6.55 -12.13 -3.10
C VAL A 54 -5.68 -11.20 -2.25
N ALA A 55 -4.65 -11.72 -1.58
CA ALA A 55 -3.70 -10.88 -0.87
C ALA A 55 -2.82 -10.12 -1.88
N ALA A 56 -3.05 -8.83 -2.04
CA ALA A 56 -2.32 -7.98 -2.99
C ALA A 56 -1.22 -7.18 -2.28
N TYR A 57 0.00 -7.26 -2.78
CA TYR A 57 1.16 -6.49 -2.30
C TYR A 57 1.71 -5.63 -3.43
N SER A 58 2.10 -4.41 -3.08
CA SER A 58 2.80 -3.51 -4.02
C SER A 58 3.73 -2.56 -3.30
N THR A 59 4.59 -1.90 -4.06
CA THR A 59 5.41 -0.79 -3.57
C THR A 59 5.00 0.53 -4.22
N VAL A 60 5.08 1.60 -3.44
CA VAL A 60 4.91 2.98 -3.88
C VAL A 60 6.00 3.84 -3.25
N HIS A 61 6.49 4.85 -3.97
CA HIS A 61 7.55 5.72 -3.46
C HIS A 61 6.95 6.89 -2.69
N THR A 62 6.93 6.78 -1.37
CA THR A 62 6.41 7.80 -0.44
C THR A 62 7.28 7.89 0.80
N ARG A 63 7.10 8.94 1.60
CA ARG A 63 7.94 9.22 2.77
C ARG A 63 7.27 8.86 4.09
N SER A 64 5.93 8.68 4.07
CA SER A 64 5.14 8.38 5.27
C SER A 64 3.86 7.61 4.92
N VAL A 65 3.23 7.01 5.94
CA VAL A 65 1.94 6.32 5.80
C VAL A 65 0.84 7.27 5.30
N PRO A 66 0.64 8.49 5.86
CA PRO A 66 -0.36 9.43 5.34
C PRO A 66 -0.07 9.86 3.90
N GLU A 67 1.19 10.11 3.54
CA GLU A 67 1.57 10.44 2.16
C GLU A 67 1.26 9.29 1.20
N THR A 68 1.37 8.03 1.64
CA THR A 68 1.01 6.86 0.84
C THR A 68 -0.46 6.89 0.45
N LEU A 69 -1.37 7.14 1.41
CA LEU A 69 -2.80 7.27 1.12
C LEU A 69 -3.07 8.42 0.15
N SER A 70 -2.52 9.60 0.44
CA SER A 70 -2.66 10.78 -0.42
C SER A 70 -2.19 10.51 -1.85
N ARG A 71 -1.01 9.88 -2.00
CA ARG A 71 -0.45 9.56 -3.31
C ARG A 71 -1.34 8.60 -4.09
N ILE A 72 -1.79 7.50 -3.46
CA ILE A 72 -2.66 6.54 -4.12
C ILE A 72 -3.95 7.20 -4.60
N ILE A 73 -4.62 7.97 -3.73
CA ILE A 73 -5.88 8.65 -4.07
C ILE A 73 -5.69 9.68 -5.19
N ASN A 74 -4.61 10.45 -5.15
CA ASN A 74 -4.36 11.54 -6.10
C ASN A 74 -3.94 11.07 -7.50
N VAL A 75 -3.55 9.82 -7.69
CA VAL A 75 -3.29 9.27 -9.02
C VAL A 75 -4.58 9.14 -9.84
N PHE A 76 -5.74 9.04 -9.18
CA PHE A 76 -7.03 8.92 -9.84
C PHE A 76 -7.65 10.29 -10.20
N PRO A 77 -8.46 10.35 -11.27
CA PRO A 77 -9.27 11.52 -11.59
C PRO A 77 -10.12 11.97 -10.40
N VAL A 78 -10.38 13.26 -10.29
CA VAL A 78 -11.09 13.86 -9.13
C VAL A 78 -12.45 13.19 -8.92
N GLU A 79 -13.14 12.89 -9.99
CA GLU A 79 -14.48 12.28 -10.00
C GLU A 79 -14.51 10.87 -9.39
N GLU A 80 -13.37 10.17 -9.43
CA GLU A 80 -13.25 8.79 -8.96
C GLU A 80 -12.70 8.69 -7.52
N ARG A 81 -12.07 9.76 -7.02
CA ARG A 81 -11.31 9.72 -5.77
C ARG A 81 -12.12 9.26 -4.57
N LEU A 82 -13.37 9.70 -4.46
CA LEU A 82 -14.24 9.30 -3.35
C LEU A 82 -14.47 7.79 -3.36
N GLN A 83 -14.86 7.25 -4.50
CA GLN A 83 -15.11 5.82 -4.66
C GLN A 83 -13.84 5.00 -4.40
N VAL A 84 -12.72 5.42 -4.99
CA VAL A 84 -11.42 4.76 -4.79
C VAL A 84 -11.00 4.80 -3.32
N THR A 85 -11.22 5.91 -2.62
CA THR A 85 -10.89 6.02 -1.20
C THR A 85 -11.67 5.00 -0.37
N VAL A 86 -12.97 4.88 -0.60
CA VAL A 86 -13.83 3.91 0.11
C VAL A 86 -13.35 2.48 -0.16
N THR A 87 -13.15 2.13 -1.41
CA THR A 87 -12.71 0.78 -1.80
C THR A 87 -11.32 0.45 -1.25
N LEU A 88 -10.37 1.38 -1.38
CA LEU A 88 -9.02 1.24 -0.84
C LEU A 88 -9.04 1.01 0.67
N LEU A 89 -9.70 1.88 1.42
CA LEU A 89 -9.76 1.78 2.89
C LEU A 89 -10.44 0.49 3.36
N SER A 90 -11.45 0.01 2.64
CA SER A 90 -12.14 -1.26 2.95
C SER A 90 -11.21 -2.48 2.82
N SER A 91 -10.29 -2.46 1.85
CA SER A 91 -9.38 -3.57 1.55
C SER A 91 -7.99 -3.42 2.17
N LEU A 92 -7.54 -2.19 2.50
CA LEU A 92 -6.20 -1.91 3.01
C LEU A 92 -5.97 -2.60 4.36
N ARG A 93 -4.81 -3.24 4.52
CA ARG A 93 -4.42 -3.97 5.73
C ARG A 93 -3.21 -3.39 6.42
N LEU A 94 -2.20 -2.99 5.65
CA LEU A 94 -0.93 -2.53 6.20
C LEU A 94 -0.23 -1.60 5.21
N VAL A 95 0.31 -0.50 5.72
CA VAL A 95 1.29 0.33 5.01
C VAL A 95 2.57 0.36 5.81
N VAL A 96 3.70 0.12 5.14
CA VAL A 96 5.05 0.18 5.73
C VAL A 96 5.91 1.10 4.89
N ASN A 97 6.45 2.14 5.48
CA ASN A 97 7.51 2.97 4.90
C ASN A 97 8.85 2.57 5.51
N GLN A 98 9.88 2.47 4.68
CA GLN A 98 11.22 2.10 5.13
C GLN A 98 12.26 3.09 4.61
N ARG A 99 13.22 3.43 5.49
CA ARG A 99 14.43 4.18 5.14
C ARG A 99 15.66 3.44 5.62
N LEU A 100 16.68 3.41 4.78
CA LEU A 100 18.01 2.92 5.16
C LEU A 100 18.86 4.11 5.58
N VAL A 101 19.25 4.15 6.84
CA VAL A 101 20.14 5.19 7.39
C VAL A 101 21.50 4.60 7.76
N PRO A 102 22.62 5.38 7.67
CA PRO A 102 23.92 4.91 8.12
C PRO A 102 23.90 4.58 9.61
N MET A 103 24.58 3.50 9.99
CA MET A 103 24.80 3.19 11.41
C MET A 103 25.80 4.16 12.05
N LEU A 104 25.62 4.45 13.33
CA LEU A 104 26.61 5.16 14.12
C LEU A 104 27.93 4.36 14.10
N GLY A 105 29.02 5.00 13.64
CA GLY A 105 30.32 4.32 13.45
C GLY A 105 30.63 3.94 12.00
N GLY A 106 29.76 4.26 11.03
CA GLY A 106 30.09 4.28 9.59
C GLY A 106 30.14 2.93 8.87
N LYS A 107 29.86 1.82 9.53
CA LYS A 107 29.88 0.48 8.93
C LYS A 107 28.45 -0.07 8.79
N GLY A 108 27.87 0.06 7.57
CA GLY A 108 26.57 -0.51 7.26
C GLY A 108 25.41 0.49 7.36
N ARG A 109 24.21 -0.03 7.20
CA ARG A 109 22.94 0.72 7.28
C ARG A 109 21.93 -0.04 8.13
N VAL A 110 21.08 0.70 8.83
CA VAL A 110 19.94 0.15 9.57
C VAL A 110 18.63 0.60 8.88
N ALA A 111 17.65 -0.28 8.88
CA ALA A 111 16.33 0.00 8.33
C ALA A 111 15.44 0.60 9.42
N LEU A 112 15.11 1.88 9.30
CA LEU A 112 14.05 2.51 10.07
C LEU A 112 12.72 2.28 9.37
N ARG A 113 11.69 1.95 10.14
CA ARG A 113 10.35 1.65 9.59
C ARG A 113 9.28 2.46 10.29
N GLU A 114 8.40 3.03 9.50
CA GLU A 114 7.13 3.59 9.92
C GLU A 114 6.03 2.69 9.40
N PHE A 115 5.03 2.34 10.21
CA PHE A 115 3.93 1.51 9.76
C PHE A 115 2.63 1.78 10.51
N LEU A 116 1.52 1.51 9.83
CA LEU A 116 0.19 1.46 10.41
C LEU A 116 -0.54 0.22 9.89
N ALA A 117 -1.03 -0.59 10.83
CA ALA A 117 -1.96 -1.68 10.53
C ALA A 117 -3.38 -1.12 10.50
N PHE A 118 -4.09 -1.30 9.40
CA PHE A 118 -5.45 -0.83 9.20
C PHE A 118 -6.43 -1.88 9.74
N THR A 119 -6.59 -1.88 11.08
CA THR A 119 -7.59 -2.73 11.75
C THR A 119 -9.01 -2.31 11.33
N PRO A 120 -10.04 -3.14 11.58
CA PRO A 120 -11.43 -2.76 11.30
C PRO A 120 -11.80 -1.40 11.91
N GLU A 121 -11.40 -1.14 13.16
CA GLU A 121 -11.70 0.09 13.89
C GLU A 121 -11.01 1.31 13.25
N ILE A 122 -9.74 1.18 12.84
CA ILE A 122 -9.01 2.25 12.16
C ILE A 122 -9.64 2.56 10.80
N ARG A 123 -10.05 1.53 10.06
CA ARG A 123 -10.72 1.71 8.77
C ARG A 123 -12.07 2.39 8.91
N GLU A 124 -12.87 2.01 9.91
CA GLU A 124 -14.15 2.64 10.22
C GLU A 124 -13.98 4.14 10.49
N VAL A 125 -13.04 4.50 11.38
CA VAL A 125 -12.72 5.92 11.66
C VAL A 125 -12.33 6.68 10.39
N LEU A 126 -11.53 6.09 9.52
CA LEU A 126 -11.10 6.74 8.27
C LEU A 126 -12.23 6.85 7.24
N LEU A 127 -13.12 5.84 7.16
CA LEU A 127 -14.29 5.86 6.28
C LEU A 127 -15.33 6.91 6.70
N ASP A 128 -15.48 7.16 8.00
CA ASP A 128 -16.35 8.18 8.56
C ASP A 128 -15.73 9.59 8.50
N THR A 129 -14.44 9.69 8.14
CA THR A 129 -13.72 10.97 8.08
C THR A 129 -14.00 11.69 6.77
N PRO A 130 -14.36 12.99 6.79
CA PRO A 130 -14.48 13.79 5.58
C PRO A 130 -13.17 13.78 4.76
N PRO A 131 -13.24 13.77 3.43
CA PRO A 131 -12.06 13.68 2.55
C PRO A 131 -10.97 14.71 2.86
N GLU A 132 -11.36 15.93 3.25
CA GLU A 132 -10.45 17.04 3.55
C GLU A 132 -9.61 16.78 4.81
N ARG A 133 -10.09 15.93 5.72
CA ARG A 133 -9.44 15.58 6.98
C ARG A 133 -8.80 14.22 6.98
N LEU A 134 -8.99 13.43 5.93
CA LEU A 134 -8.56 12.03 5.86
C LEU A 134 -7.06 11.86 6.20
N ILE A 135 -6.23 12.68 5.60
CA ILE A 135 -4.77 12.60 5.80
C ILE A 135 -4.38 12.98 7.23
N GLN A 136 -4.98 14.04 7.78
CA GLN A 136 -4.75 14.45 9.16
C GLN A 136 -5.24 13.40 10.17
N THR A 137 -6.39 12.80 9.91
CA THR A 137 -6.91 11.71 10.74
C THR A 137 -5.99 10.50 10.69
N CYS A 138 -5.50 10.12 9.49
CA CYS A 138 -4.53 9.05 9.33
C CYS A 138 -3.23 9.31 10.12
N GLU A 139 -2.72 10.54 10.12
CA GLU A 139 -1.56 10.94 10.91
C GLU A 139 -1.81 10.79 12.42
N THR A 140 -2.98 11.20 12.89
CA THR A 140 -3.39 11.04 14.29
C THR A 140 -3.46 9.57 14.69
N LEU A 141 -4.02 8.72 13.82
CA LEU A 141 -4.09 7.28 14.05
C LEU A 141 -2.70 6.62 14.02
N LEU A 142 -1.82 7.06 13.12
CA LEU A 142 -0.42 6.61 13.09
C LEU A 142 0.31 6.92 14.40
N ILE A 143 0.13 8.12 14.95
CA ILE A 143 0.72 8.52 16.24
C ILE A 143 0.20 7.64 17.38
N LYS A 144 -1.07 7.30 17.35
CA LYS A 144 -1.72 6.58 18.45
C LYS A 144 -1.55 5.05 18.39
N TYR A 145 -1.58 4.48 17.19
CA TYR A 145 -1.68 3.03 16.99
C TYR A 145 -0.59 2.43 16.12
N GLY A 146 0.21 3.27 15.46
CA GLY A 146 1.29 2.86 14.57
C GLY A 146 2.66 3.03 15.19
N GLN A 147 3.68 2.92 14.34
CA GLN A 147 5.06 3.28 14.64
C GLN A 147 5.49 4.38 13.67
N ARG A 148 5.92 5.53 14.18
CA ARG A 148 6.47 6.60 13.35
C ARG A 148 7.95 6.38 13.08
N MET A 149 8.44 6.98 11.98
CA MET A 149 9.86 6.89 11.61
C MET A 149 10.80 7.41 12.72
N GLN A 150 10.39 8.47 13.41
CA GLN A 150 11.17 9.05 14.51
C GLN A 150 11.24 8.14 15.74
N ASP A 151 10.16 7.38 16.04
CA ASP A 151 10.15 6.44 17.15
C ASP A 151 11.09 5.25 16.85
N ALA A 152 11.10 4.80 15.60
CA ALA A 152 12.05 3.80 15.14
C ALA A 152 13.52 4.28 15.22
N ALA A 153 13.76 5.58 14.99
CA ALA A 153 15.10 6.16 15.08
C ALA A 153 15.62 6.28 16.53
N GLN A 154 14.72 6.42 17.51
CA GLN A 154 15.11 6.46 18.93
C GLN A 154 15.40 5.06 19.50
N ALA A 155 14.87 4.01 18.87
CA ALA A 155 15.03 2.62 19.30
C ALA A 155 16.21 1.90 18.60
N ALA A 156 16.84 2.55 17.61
CA ALA A 156 17.92 1.97 16.80
C ALA A 156 19.30 2.41 17.27
#